data_32435cad40a0d969324b95d677492473
#
_entry.id   32435cad40a0d969324b95d677492473
#
_cell.length_a   1.000
_cell.length_b   1.000
_cell.length_c   1.000
_cell.angle_alpha   90.00
_cell.angle_beta   90.00
_cell.angle_gamma   90.00
#
_symmetry.space_group_name_H-M   'P 1'
#
loop_
_entity.id
_entity.type
_entity.pdbx_description
1 polymer ?
#
loop_
_entity_poly.entity_id
_entity_poly.type
_entity_poly.pdbx_seq_one_letter_code
_entity_poly.pdbx_strand_id
1 'polypeptide(L)'
;MFTTYLMDQGIIIAWIGIIGMSLALWTTGDANLYLPVIQTSSIFKRPQHVTTVICGTLGTILGLGLYQNFMEWINLLASIVPPLIGPVIVEYYFVNREKFHTGHLDNISKWNPAAFIAYILGAASTFYSPDWGTPSLIGLLVSMLVYLILRMSLKTKV
;
A
#
# COMPACT_ATOMS: atom_id res chain seq x y z
N MET A 1 -23.66 10.85 11.74
CA MET A 1 -24.65 10.19 10.85
C MET A 1 -24.97 8.75 11.25
N PHE A 2 -24.03 7.79 11.31
CA PHE A 2 -24.34 6.39 11.64
C PHE A 2 -24.85 6.20 13.09
N THR A 3 -24.22 6.81 14.06
CA THR A 3 -24.65 6.78 15.47
C THR A 3 -26.03 7.44 15.67
N THR A 4 -26.32 8.52 14.98
CA THR A 4 -27.62 9.20 15.01
C THR A 4 -28.72 8.31 14.46
N TYR A 5 -28.45 7.62 13.33
CA TYR A 5 -29.36 6.64 12.74
C TYR A 5 -29.66 5.46 13.69
N LEU A 6 -28.64 4.95 14.38
CA LEU A 6 -28.81 3.86 15.35
C LEU A 6 -29.65 4.31 16.57
N MET A 7 -29.52 5.55 17.01
CA MET A 7 -30.31 6.11 18.11
C MET A 7 -31.80 6.19 17.76
N ASP A 8 -32.13 6.50 16.50
CA ASP A 8 -33.51 6.53 16.02
C ASP A 8 -34.19 5.15 15.99
N GLN A 9 -33.40 4.07 15.89
CA GLN A 9 -33.91 2.68 15.91
C GLN A 9 -34.14 2.12 17.32
N GLY A 10 -33.72 2.82 18.36
CA GLY A 10 -33.87 2.45 19.75
C GLY A 10 -32.55 2.31 20.50
N ILE A 11 -32.61 2.60 21.79
CA ILE A 11 -31.41 2.70 22.65
C ILE A 11 -30.62 1.40 22.75
N ILE A 12 -31.30 0.25 22.72
CA ILE A 12 -30.65 -1.08 22.79
C ILE A 12 -29.85 -1.35 21.51
N ILE A 13 -30.44 -1.05 20.35
CA ILE A 13 -29.80 -1.21 19.04
C ILE A 13 -28.60 -0.29 18.93
N ALA A 14 -28.72 0.96 19.43
CA ALA A 14 -27.61 1.90 19.47
C ALA A 14 -26.42 1.37 20.28
N TRP A 15 -26.67 0.83 21.47
CA TRP A 15 -25.59 0.24 22.30
C TRP A 15 -24.91 -0.95 21.64
N ILE A 16 -25.68 -1.88 21.08
CA ILE A 16 -25.14 -3.04 20.36
C ILE A 16 -24.29 -2.58 19.16
N GLY A 17 -24.77 -1.60 18.40
CA GLY A 17 -24.03 -1.04 17.26
C GLY A 17 -22.73 -0.34 17.66
N ILE A 18 -22.74 0.44 18.75
CA ILE A 18 -21.55 1.13 19.25
C ILE A 18 -20.51 0.11 19.76
N ILE A 19 -20.92 -0.90 20.50
CA ILE A 19 -20.03 -1.95 21.01
C ILE A 19 -19.43 -2.72 19.83
N GLY A 20 -20.27 -3.16 18.87
CA GLY A 20 -19.80 -3.90 17.69
C GLY A 20 -18.82 -3.07 16.86
N MET A 21 -19.10 -1.78 16.65
CA MET A 21 -18.20 -0.88 15.93
C MET A 21 -16.88 -0.65 16.67
N SER A 22 -16.93 -0.50 17.99
CA SER A 22 -15.74 -0.36 18.82
C SER A 22 -14.83 -1.58 18.77
N LEU A 23 -15.42 -2.79 18.83
CA LEU A 23 -14.68 -4.05 18.69
C LEU A 23 -14.08 -4.20 17.29
N ALA A 24 -14.83 -3.84 16.24
CA ALA A 24 -14.33 -3.87 14.87
C ALA A 24 -13.16 -2.90 14.65
N LEU A 25 -13.24 -1.69 15.20
CA LEU A 25 -12.14 -0.73 15.16
C LEU A 25 -10.92 -1.21 15.93
N TRP A 26 -11.12 -1.84 17.08
CA TRP A 26 -10.02 -2.41 17.85
C TRP A 26 -9.28 -3.50 17.08
N THR A 27 -10.01 -4.51 16.59
CA THR A 27 -9.40 -5.60 15.82
C THR A 27 -8.69 -5.13 14.56
N THR A 28 -9.26 -4.14 13.86
CA THR A 28 -8.63 -3.54 12.68
C THR A 28 -7.36 -2.78 13.07
N GLY A 29 -7.38 -2.06 14.19
CA GLY A 29 -6.23 -1.35 14.73
C GLY A 29 -5.07 -2.30 15.06
N ASP A 30 -5.35 -3.40 15.73
CA ASP A 30 -4.35 -4.41 16.07
C ASP A 30 -3.74 -5.04 14.81
N ALA A 31 -4.56 -5.42 13.83
CA ALA A 31 -4.07 -5.99 12.58
C ALA A 31 -3.18 -5.01 11.79
N ASN A 32 -3.55 -3.73 11.74
CA ASN A 32 -2.78 -2.69 11.07
C ASN A 32 -1.47 -2.35 11.80
N LEU A 33 -1.40 -2.53 13.12
CA LEU A 33 -0.18 -2.30 13.89
C LEU A 33 0.79 -3.48 13.80
N TYR A 34 0.27 -4.70 13.66
CA TYR A 34 1.05 -5.93 13.69
C TYR A 34 2.12 -6.00 12.59
N LEU A 35 1.77 -5.74 11.35
CA LEU A 35 2.69 -5.79 10.22
C LEU A 35 3.84 -4.76 10.32
N PRO A 36 3.60 -3.47 10.55
CA PRO A 36 4.66 -2.50 10.76
C PRO A 36 5.59 -2.86 11.92
N VAL A 37 5.05 -3.40 13.02
CA VAL A 37 5.84 -3.81 14.18
C VAL A 37 6.79 -4.95 13.82
N ILE A 38 6.31 -5.99 13.15
CA ILE A 38 7.18 -7.12 12.75
C ILE A 38 8.25 -6.66 11.76
N GLN A 39 7.87 -5.89 10.73
CA GLN A 39 8.83 -5.40 9.75
C GLN A 39 9.90 -4.52 10.39
N THR A 40 9.49 -3.58 11.24
CA THR A 40 10.42 -2.67 11.93
C THR A 40 11.31 -3.42 12.93
N SER A 41 10.77 -4.37 13.69
CA SER A 41 11.55 -5.19 14.61
C SER A 41 12.59 -6.04 13.89
N SER A 42 12.25 -6.57 12.72
CA SER A 42 13.15 -7.36 11.87
C SER A 42 14.29 -6.51 11.28
N ILE A 43 13.97 -5.32 10.77
CA ILE A 43 14.95 -4.40 10.17
C ILE A 43 15.94 -3.88 11.22
N PHE A 44 15.42 -3.41 12.35
CA PHE A 44 16.23 -2.78 13.40
C PHE A 44 16.75 -3.77 14.45
N LYS A 45 16.40 -5.06 14.32
CA LYS A 45 16.78 -6.12 15.29
C LYS A 45 16.44 -5.74 16.74
N ARG A 46 15.30 -5.08 16.94
CA ARG A 46 14.81 -4.66 18.26
C ARG A 46 13.67 -5.56 18.73
N PRO A 47 13.48 -5.75 20.05
CA PRO A 47 12.40 -6.56 20.59
C PRO A 47 11.04 -5.94 20.24
N GLN A 48 10.08 -6.80 19.94
CA GLN A 48 8.76 -6.40 19.42
C GLN A 48 8.02 -5.43 20.34
N HIS A 49 8.11 -5.58 21.67
CA HIS A 49 7.44 -4.69 22.61
C HIS A 49 7.91 -3.23 22.50
N VAL A 50 9.22 -2.98 22.31
CA VAL A 50 9.74 -1.62 22.09
C VAL A 50 9.25 -1.06 20.76
N THR A 51 9.27 -1.88 19.71
CA THR A 51 8.82 -1.48 18.38
C THR A 51 7.32 -1.20 18.37
N THR A 52 6.52 -1.96 19.12
CA THR A 52 5.06 -1.71 19.26
C THR A 52 4.80 -0.34 19.86
N VAL A 53 5.50 0.03 20.93
CA VAL A 53 5.35 1.33 21.57
C VAL A 53 5.75 2.46 20.61
N ILE A 54 6.86 2.30 19.91
CA ILE A 54 7.34 3.31 18.94
C ILE A 54 6.35 3.46 17.78
N CYS A 55 5.97 2.35 17.12
CA CYS A 55 5.05 2.39 15.99
C CYS A 55 3.66 2.90 16.41
N GLY A 56 3.15 2.48 17.57
CA GLY A 56 1.87 2.93 18.10
C GLY A 56 1.88 4.43 18.40
N THR A 57 2.92 4.92 19.07
CA THR A 57 3.06 6.35 19.39
C THR A 57 3.19 7.20 18.14
N LEU A 58 4.06 6.81 17.20
CA LEU A 58 4.22 7.51 15.94
C LEU A 58 2.94 7.48 15.11
N GLY A 59 2.28 6.31 15.01
CA GLY A 59 1.01 6.17 14.31
C GLY A 59 -0.09 7.06 14.90
N THR A 60 -0.17 7.18 16.21
CA THR A 60 -1.14 8.06 16.88
C THR A 60 -0.84 9.54 16.61
N ILE A 61 0.41 9.97 16.74
CA ILE A 61 0.80 11.37 16.48
C ILE A 61 0.55 11.75 15.02
N LEU A 62 0.96 10.88 14.08
CA LEU A 62 0.71 11.09 12.65
C LEU A 62 -0.79 11.06 12.33
N GLY A 63 -1.55 10.15 12.95
CA GLY A 63 -3.00 10.05 12.77
C GLY A 63 -3.72 11.32 13.20
N LEU A 64 -3.34 11.93 14.31
CA LEU A 64 -3.89 13.22 14.77
C LEU A 64 -3.58 14.35 13.79
N GLY A 65 -2.35 14.40 13.26
CA GLY A 65 -1.94 15.42 12.29
C GLY A 65 -2.62 15.25 10.92
N LEU A 66 -2.83 14.01 10.49
CA LEU A 66 -3.43 13.68 9.20
C LEU A 66 -4.97 13.73 9.20
N TYR A 67 -5.61 13.77 10.37
CA TYR A 67 -7.08 13.77 10.48
C TYR A 67 -7.71 14.96 9.76
N GLN A 68 -7.10 16.13 9.80
CA GLN A 68 -7.61 17.34 9.15
C GLN A 68 -7.53 17.26 7.62
N ASN A 69 -6.53 16.56 7.08
CA ASN A 69 -6.27 16.41 5.63
C ASN A 69 -6.46 14.95 5.17
N PHE A 70 -7.40 14.24 5.78
CA PHE A 70 -7.60 12.80 5.56
C PHE A 70 -7.88 12.45 4.09
N MET A 71 -8.70 13.25 3.40
CA MET A 71 -9.03 13.02 1.99
C MET A 71 -7.83 13.24 1.07
N GLU A 72 -7.02 14.26 1.33
CA GLU A 72 -5.77 14.51 0.58
C GLU A 72 -4.78 13.37 0.78
N TRP A 73 -4.67 12.87 2.02
CA TRP A 73 -3.82 11.73 2.35
C TRP A 73 -4.23 10.45 1.63
N ILE A 74 -5.54 10.13 1.61
CA ILE A 74 -6.04 8.96 0.88
C ILE A 74 -5.79 9.11 -0.63
N ASN A 75 -6.01 10.28 -1.19
CA ASN A 75 -5.76 10.55 -2.60
C ASN A 75 -4.27 10.39 -2.95
N LEU A 76 -3.39 10.85 -2.07
CA LEU A 76 -1.95 10.66 -2.23
C LEU A 76 -1.56 9.17 -2.20
N LEU A 77 -2.08 8.40 -1.26
CA LEU A 77 -1.84 6.96 -1.19
C LEU A 77 -2.40 6.23 -2.42
N ALA A 78 -3.59 6.59 -2.86
CA ALA A 78 -4.21 6.05 -4.07
C ALA A 78 -3.39 6.34 -5.33
N SER A 79 -2.62 7.42 -5.33
CA SER A 79 -1.74 7.80 -6.44
C SER A 79 -0.39 7.06 -6.41
N ILE A 80 0.15 6.79 -5.22
CA ILE A 80 1.50 6.25 -5.05
C ILE A 80 1.50 4.71 -5.00
N VAL A 81 0.54 4.09 -4.33
CA VAL A 81 0.57 2.64 -4.06
C VAL A 81 0.33 1.78 -5.31
N PRO A 82 -0.68 2.04 -6.17
CA PRO A 82 -0.95 1.19 -7.32
C PRO A 82 0.21 1.10 -8.33
N PRO A 83 0.91 2.20 -8.70
CA PRO A 83 2.04 2.12 -9.60
C PRO A 83 3.19 1.22 -9.11
N LEU A 84 3.32 1.03 -7.80
CA LEU A 84 4.33 0.14 -7.21
C LEU A 84 4.12 -1.34 -7.61
N ILE A 85 2.87 -1.74 -7.79
CA ILE A 85 2.51 -3.11 -8.14
C ILE A 85 2.80 -3.42 -9.62
N GLY A 86 2.81 -2.39 -10.48
CA GLY A 86 3.01 -2.54 -11.93
C GLY A 86 4.26 -3.33 -12.33
N PRO A 87 5.47 -2.93 -11.89
CA PRO A 87 6.69 -3.68 -12.16
C PRO A 87 6.66 -5.13 -11.66
N VAL A 88 6.02 -5.38 -10.53
CA VAL A 88 5.89 -6.73 -9.95
C VAL A 88 5.03 -7.62 -10.84
N ILE A 89 3.90 -7.12 -11.32
CA ILE A 89 3.02 -7.85 -12.25
C ILE A 89 3.76 -8.20 -13.54
N VAL A 90 4.45 -7.23 -14.14
CA VAL A 90 5.18 -7.43 -15.39
C VAL A 90 6.31 -8.43 -15.21
N GLU A 91 7.07 -8.34 -14.11
CA GLU A 91 8.16 -9.29 -13.83
C GLU A 91 7.63 -10.71 -13.67
N TYR A 92 6.52 -10.88 -12.94
CA TYR A 92 5.91 -12.19 -12.70
C TYR A 92 5.33 -12.81 -13.98
N TYR A 93 4.52 -12.09 -14.74
CA TYR A 93 3.78 -12.65 -15.85
C TYR A 93 4.55 -12.67 -17.19
N PHE A 94 5.40 -11.67 -17.43
CA PHE A 94 6.02 -11.48 -18.75
C PHE A 94 7.53 -11.76 -18.78
N VAL A 95 8.25 -11.51 -17.71
CA VAL A 95 9.72 -11.58 -17.73
C VAL A 95 10.25 -12.89 -17.17
N ASN A 96 9.83 -13.27 -15.99
CA ASN A 96 10.41 -14.40 -15.22
C ASN A 96 9.39 -15.46 -14.86
N ARG A 97 8.36 -15.65 -15.66
CA ARG A 97 7.29 -16.63 -15.41
C ARG A 97 7.82 -18.01 -15.05
N GLU A 98 8.79 -18.52 -15.82
CA GLU A 98 9.37 -19.86 -15.62
C GLU A 98 10.20 -19.96 -14.31
N LYS A 99 10.92 -18.90 -13.95
CA LYS A 99 11.77 -18.89 -12.75
C LYS A 99 10.95 -18.91 -11.46
N PHE A 100 9.79 -18.26 -11.44
CA PHE A 100 8.89 -18.31 -10.30
C PHE A 100 8.25 -19.69 -10.14
N HIS A 101 7.97 -20.41 -11.22
CA HIS A 101 7.44 -21.76 -11.18
C HIS A 101 8.45 -22.81 -10.71
N THR A 102 9.72 -22.62 -11.00
CA THR A 102 10.80 -23.58 -10.66
C THR A 102 11.45 -23.31 -9.31
N GLY A 103 11.04 -22.27 -8.57
CA GLY A 103 11.61 -21.94 -7.27
C GLY A 103 13.05 -21.42 -7.30
N HIS A 104 13.62 -21.16 -8.46
CA HIS A 104 14.98 -20.62 -8.63
C HIS A 104 15.03 -19.10 -8.37
N LEU A 105 14.64 -18.68 -7.17
CA LEU A 105 14.63 -17.27 -6.76
C LEU A 105 16.03 -16.74 -6.38
N ASP A 106 17.01 -17.64 -6.17
CA ASP A 106 18.35 -17.28 -5.70
C ASP A 106 19.16 -16.45 -6.70
N ASN A 107 18.77 -16.44 -7.97
CA ASN A 107 19.47 -15.73 -9.05
C ASN A 107 18.78 -14.40 -9.46
N ILE A 108 17.82 -13.91 -8.68
CA ILE A 108 17.18 -12.63 -8.95
C ILE A 108 18.02 -11.52 -8.36
N SER A 109 18.40 -10.54 -9.19
CA SER A 109 19.14 -9.37 -8.72
C SER A 109 18.40 -8.68 -7.58
N LYS A 110 19.08 -8.47 -6.46
CA LYS A 110 18.54 -7.80 -5.26
C LYS A 110 18.10 -6.36 -5.53
N TRP A 111 18.62 -5.74 -6.58
CA TRP A 111 18.29 -4.37 -6.96
C TRP A 111 17.91 -4.30 -8.44
N ASN A 112 16.75 -3.73 -8.73
CA ASN A 112 16.27 -3.53 -10.09
C ASN A 112 15.96 -2.03 -10.33
N PRO A 113 16.94 -1.26 -10.83
CA PRO A 113 16.75 0.19 -11.04
C PRO A 113 15.65 0.51 -12.06
N ALA A 114 15.41 -0.39 -13.03
CA ALA A 114 14.32 -0.22 -13.99
C ALA A 114 12.94 -0.22 -13.31
N ALA A 115 12.76 -1.00 -12.25
CA ALA A 115 11.52 -1.02 -11.49
C ALA A 115 11.29 0.30 -10.74
N PHE A 116 12.34 0.90 -10.19
CA PHE A 116 12.26 2.21 -9.53
C PHE A 116 11.91 3.33 -10.52
N ILE A 117 12.54 3.36 -11.69
CA ILE A 117 12.25 4.35 -12.73
C ILE A 117 10.80 4.20 -13.20
N ALA A 118 10.36 2.99 -13.48
CA ALA A 118 9.00 2.71 -13.90
C ALA A 118 7.97 3.12 -12.83
N TYR A 119 8.26 2.86 -11.56
CA TYR A 119 7.42 3.27 -10.43
C TYR A 119 7.31 4.79 -10.34
N ILE A 120 8.44 5.52 -10.38
CA ILE A 120 8.47 6.98 -10.30
C ILE A 120 7.67 7.60 -11.45
N LEU A 121 7.88 7.12 -12.67
CA LEU A 121 7.15 7.62 -13.85
C LEU A 121 5.66 7.27 -13.77
N GLY A 122 5.31 6.08 -13.31
CA GLY A 122 3.93 5.68 -13.04
C GLY A 122 3.26 6.56 -12.00
N ALA A 123 3.91 6.80 -10.86
CA ALA A 123 3.40 7.68 -9.82
C ALA A 123 3.29 9.14 -10.30
N ALA A 124 4.25 9.65 -11.06
CA ALA A 124 4.17 10.98 -11.63
C ALA A 124 2.99 11.13 -12.60
N SER A 125 2.69 10.10 -13.40
CA SER A 125 1.57 10.13 -14.36
C SER A 125 0.20 10.23 -13.70
N THR A 126 0.04 9.81 -12.43
CA THR A 126 -1.24 9.94 -11.71
C THR A 126 -1.62 11.39 -11.46
N PHE A 127 -0.63 12.28 -11.27
CA PHE A 127 -0.86 13.71 -11.05
C PHE A 127 -1.25 14.47 -12.34
N TYR A 128 -0.98 13.88 -13.51
CA TYR A 128 -1.33 14.43 -14.82
C TYR A 128 -2.49 13.67 -15.47
N SER A 129 -3.21 12.87 -14.69
CA SER A 129 -4.32 12.10 -15.23
C SER A 129 -5.49 13.00 -15.61
N PRO A 130 -6.18 12.74 -16.73
CA PRO A 130 -7.36 13.49 -17.14
C PRO A 130 -8.55 13.20 -16.19
N ASP A 131 -9.48 14.16 -16.07
CA ASP A 131 -10.62 14.10 -15.15
C ASP A 131 -11.56 12.90 -15.37
N TRP A 132 -11.57 12.33 -16.58
CA TRP A 132 -12.37 11.14 -16.92
C TRP A 132 -11.70 9.82 -16.54
N GLY A 133 -10.42 9.83 -16.16
CA GLY A 133 -9.64 8.63 -15.82
C GLY A 133 -9.50 8.42 -14.32
N THR A 134 -9.41 7.16 -13.90
CA THR A 134 -9.02 6.82 -12.52
C THR A 134 -7.50 6.96 -12.39
N PRO A 135 -6.98 7.95 -11.63
CA PRO A 135 -5.54 8.21 -11.53
C PRO A 135 -4.72 6.97 -11.18
N SER A 136 -5.23 6.16 -10.26
CA SER A 136 -4.60 4.91 -9.81
C SER A 136 -4.40 3.90 -10.93
N LEU A 137 -5.39 3.73 -11.81
CA LEU A 137 -5.31 2.80 -12.94
C LEU A 137 -4.34 3.31 -14.01
N ILE A 138 -4.35 4.61 -14.29
CA ILE A 138 -3.44 5.23 -15.25
C ILE A 138 -2.01 5.05 -14.77
N GLY A 139 -1.72 5.36 -13.50
CA GLY A 139 -0.40 5.18 -12.90
C GLY A 139 0.08 3.73 -12.94
N LEU A 140 -0.80 2.78 -12.65
CA LEU A 140 -0.50 1.35 -12.74
C LEU A 140 -0.13 0.95 -14.18
N LEU A 141 -0.96 1.32 -15.16
CA LEU A 141 -0.73 0.97 -16.57
C LEU A 141 0.55 1.60 -17.12
N VAL A 142 0.80 2.88 -16.81
CA VAL A 142 2.03 3.57 -17.21
C VAL A 142 3.24 2.89 -16.59
N SER A 143 3.20 2.57 -15.31
CA SER A 143 4.26 1.86 -14.60
C SER A 143 4.54 0.49 -15.24
N MET A 144 3.50 -0.28 -15.59
CA MET A 144 3.64 -1.56 -16.28
C MET A 144 4.29 -1.40 -17.66
N LEU A 145 3.82 -0.45 -18.47
CA LEU A 145 4.34 -0.21 -19.82
C LEU A 145 5.81 0.25 -19.79
N VAL A 146 6.12 1.22 -18.94
CA VAL A 146 7.50 1.73 -18.81
C VAL A 146 8.44 0.62 -18.36
N TYR A 147 8.02 -0.20 -17.38
CA TYR A 147 8.83 -1.32 -16.93
C TYR A 147 9.09 -2.35 -18.02
N LEU A 148 8.05 -2.69 -18.78
CA LEU A 148 8.15 -3.64 -19.90
C LEU A 148 9.11 -3.13 -20.96
N ILE A 149 9.01 -1.86 -21.36
CA ILE A 149 9.89 -1.23 -22.34
C ILE A 149 11.35 -1.21 -21.86
N LEU A 150 11.59 -0.78 -20.62
CA LEU A 150 12.93 -0.75 -20.04
C LEU A 150 13.55 -2.15 -19.97
N ARG A 151 12.76 -3.15 -19.60
CA ARG A 151 13.23 -4.52 -19.47
C ARG A 151 13.55 -5.16 -20.83
N MET A 152 12.72 -4.89 -21.84
CA MET A 152 13.00 -5.34 -23.20
C MET A 152 14.26 -4.68 -23.77
N SER A 153 14.43 -3.38 -23.55
CA SER A 153 15.62 -2.63 -24.01
C SER A 153 16.92 -3.12 -23.33
N LEU A 154 16.86 -3.50 -22.06
CA LEU A 154 18.01 -4.03 -21.34
C LEU A 154 18.35 -5.47 -21.73
N LYS A 155 17.35 -6.26 -22.13
CA LYS A 155 17.55 -7.66 -22.58
C LYS A 155 18.21 -7.75 -23.96
N THR A 156 18.11 -6.71 -24.77
CA THR A 156 18.71 -6.62 -26.11
C THR A 156 20.22 -6.31 -26.05
N LYS A 157 20.76 -5.94 -24.87
CA LYS A 157 22.19 -5.60 -24.71
C LYS A 157 23.05 -6.71 -24.09
N VAL A 158 22.49 -7.89 -23.88
CA VAL A 158 23.17 -9.12 -23.44
C VAL A 158 22.98 -10.20 -24.50
#